data_f1e5ce3b190c1b2faedb2d585d7c677a
#
_entry.id   f1e5ce3b190c1b2faedb2d585d7c677a
#
_cell.length_a   1.000
_cell.length_b   1.000
_cell.length_c   1.000
_cell.angle_alpha   90.00
_cell.angle_beta   90.00
_cell.angle_gamma   90.00
#
_symmetry.space_group_name_H-M   'P 1'
#
loop_
_entity.id
_entity.type
_entity.pdbx_description
1 polymer ?
#
loop_
_entity_poly.entity_id
_entity_poly.type
_entity_poly.pdbx_seq_one_letter_code
_entity_poly.pdbx_strand_id
1 'polypeptide(L)'
;MAHASTISLVTALSNGDADAITVEQYYAHLLDDLARYPWFVNASLVTLTKGTAEYTLADNQIKLLAVFYDDLMLDLVNERALEAQSAIWRDQVGRPIAYTVDDEDAKTYRLYPAPDRPSNNFIFMWGSPLGLDYPPYSVLLLHTEIRSDLPDWMDLPVSFEVLAREYGHESNHRDDEFSDFCAQLAQVLWSMIQ
;
A
#
# COMPACT_ATOMS: atom_id res chain seq x y z
N MET A 1 -0.93 2.16 14.91
CA MET A 1 -1.70 2.33 16.17
C MET A 1 -3.03 2.98 15.83
N ALA A 2 -4.13 2.46 16.38
CA ALA A 2 -5.43 3.08 16.20
C ALA A 2 -5.48 4.48 16.86
N HIS A 3 -6.28 5.38 16.31
CA HIS A 3 -6.52 6.67 16.93
C HIS A 3 -7.17 6.51 18.31
N ALA A 4 -6.80 7.38 19.24
CA ALA A 4 -7.40 7.38 20.57
C ALA A 4 -8.93 7.61 20.51
N SER A 5 -9.41 8.38 19.53
CA SER A 5 -10.82 8.58 19.21
C SER A 5 -11.52 7.28 18.77
N THR A 6 -10.90 6.51 17.86
CA THR A 6 -11.39 5.20 17.42
C THR A 6 -11.49 4.22 18.60
N ILE A 7 -10.45 4.10 19.41
CA ILE A 7 -10.44 3.25 20.60
C ILE A 7 -11.56 3.65 21.56
N SER A 8 -11.67 4.94 21.84
CA SER A 8 -12.66 5.49 22.75
C SER A 8 -14.10 5.24 22.26
N LEU A 9 -14.34 5.42 20.96
CA LEU A 9 -15.64 5.21 20.34
C LEU A 9 -16.03 3.73 20.33
N VAL A 10 -15.14 2.84 19.94
CA VAL A 10 -15.38 1.39 19.95
C VAL A 10 -15.64 0.88 21.36
N THR A 11 -14.82 1.28 22.34
CA THR A 11 -15.01 0.90 23.75
C THR A 11 -16.35 1.38 24.28
N ALA A 12 -16.78 2.61 23.92
CA ALA A 12 -18.06 3.15 24.34
C ALA A 12 -19.25 2.42 23.71
N LEU A 13 -19.18 2.12 22.40
CA LEU A 13 -20.24 1.44 21.65
C LEU A 13 -20.35 -0.05 22.01
N SER A 14 -19.24 -0.69 22.35
CA SER A 14 -19.20 -2.07 22.81
C SER A 14 -19.53 -2.23 24.30
N ASN A 15 -19.86 -1.14 24.99
CA ASN A 15 -20.08 -1.11 26.42
C ASN A 15 -18.91 -1.67 27.25
N GLY A 16 -17.69 -1.58 26.70
CA GLY A 16 -16.45 -2.06 27.31
C GLY A 16 -16.05 -3.49 26.98
N ASP A 17 -16.81 -4.19 26.13
CA ASP A 17 -16.50 -5.56 25.71
C ASP A 17 -15.22 -5.61 24.84
N ALA A 18 -15.03 -4.61 23.95
CA ALA A 18 -13.83 -4.45 23.17
C ALA A 18 -12.81 -3.56 23.91
N ASP A 19 -11.69 -4.13 24.29
CA ASP A 19 -10.58 -3.39 24.90
C ASP A 19 -9.65 -2.76 23.84
N ALA A 20 -8.69 -1.95 24.30
CA ALA A 20 -7.76 -1.28 23.40
C ALA A 20 -6.87 -2.26 22.59
N ILE A 21 -6.57 -3.44 23.14
CA ILE A 21 -5.75 -4.46 22.47
C ILE A 21 -6.54 -5.08 21.32
N THR A 22 -7.78 -5.42 21.55
CA THR A 22 -8.70 -5.94 20.54
C THR A 22 -8.89 -4.94 19.42
N VAL A 23 -9.13 -3.66 19.75
CA VAL A 23 -9.27 -2.58 18.75
C VAL A 23 -8.01 -2.45 17.90
N GLU A 24 -6.81 -2.48 18.51
CA GLU A 24 -5.55 -2.39 17.77
C GLU A 24 -5.34 -3.58 16.82
N GLN A 25 -5.74 -4.78 17.19
CA GLN A 25 -5.64 -5.96 16.35
C GLN A 25 -6.55 -5.85 15.11
N TYR A 26 -7.82 -5.52 15.31
CA TYR A 26 -8.75 -5.33 14.20
C TYR A 26 -8.40 -4.14 13.32
N TYR A 27 -7.88 -3.08 13.93
CA TYR A 27 -7.40 -1.92 13.21
C TYR A 27 -6.23 -2.27 12.29
N ALA A 28 -5.27 -3.08 12.76
CA ALA A 28 -4.17 -3.53 11.92
C ALA A 28 -4.66 -4.34 10.70
N HIS A 29 -5.59 -5.28 10.91
CA HIS A 29 -6.20 -6.03 9.80
C HIS A 29 -6.99 -5.14 8.83
N LEU A 30 -7.69 -4.14 9.37
CA LEU A 30 -8.43 -3.19 8.53
C LEU A 30 -7.47 -2.35 7.68
N LEU A 31 -6.34 -1.91 8.24
CA LEU A 31 -5.34 -1.18 7.49
C LEU A 31 -4.80 -1.99 6.30
N ASP A 32 -4.57 -3.29 6.49
CA ASP A 32 -4.16 -4.19 5.39
C ASP A 32 -5.24 -4.28 4.30
N ASP A 33 -6.51 -4.28 4.67
CA ASP A 33 -7.62 -4.26 3.72
C ASP A 33 -7.75 -2.91 3.01
N LEU A 34 -7.62 -1.80 3.73
CA LEU A 34 -7.64 -0.44 3.17
C LEU A 34 -6.48 -0.18 2.22
N ALA A 35 -5.34 -0.82 2.43
CA ALA A 35 -4.19 -0.75 1.53
C ALA A 35 -4.51 -1.20 0.08
N ARG A 36 -5.61 -1.94 -0.10
CA ARG A 36 -6.07 -2.39 -1.42
C ARG A 36 -6.80 -1.31 -2.20
N TYR A 37 -7.20 -0.23 -1.54
CA TYR A 37 -7.96 0.85 -2.17
C TYR A 37 -7.05 1.98 -2.67
N PRO A 38 -7.33 2.57 -3.83
CA PRO A 38 -6.47 3.59 -4.46
C PRO A 38 -6.46 4.94 -3.74
N TRP A 39 -7.20 5.12 -2.67
CA TRP A 39 -7.33 6.41 -1.96
C TRP A 39 -6.05 6.88 -1.26
N PHE A 40 -5.13 5.96 -1.00
CA PHE A 40 -3.87 6.23 -0.33
C PHE A 40 -2.68 6.09 -1.27
N VAL A 41 -2.88 6.43 -2.53
CA VAL A 41 -1.77 6.40 -3.50
C VAL A 41 -0.82 7.55 -3.20
N ASN A 42 0.39 7.19 -2.85
CA ASN A 42 1.50 8.11 -2.73
C ASN A 42 2.54 7.82 -3.80
N ALA A 43 3.31 8.84 -4.13
CA ALA A 43 4.42 8.75 -5.04
C ALA A 43 5.73 9.00 -4.30
N SER A 44 6.74 8.19 -4.59
CA SER A 44 8.08 8.40 -4.06
C SER A 44 9.13 8.23 -5.14
N LEU A 45 10.19 9.01 -5.05
CA LEU A 45 11.36 8.89 -5.93
C LEU A 45 12.40 7.97 -5.31
N VAL A 46 12.94 7.08 -6.13
CA VAL A 46 14.02 6.17 -5.72
C VAL A 46 15.29 6.54 -6.44
N THR A 47 16.37 6.67 -5.67
CA THR A 47 17.71 6.87 -6.22
C THR A 47 18.25 5.56 -6.77
N LEU A 48 18.51 5.52 -8.07
CA LEU A 48 19.06 4.35 -8.72
C LEU A 48 20.58 4.30 -8.60
N THR A 49 21.09 3.09 -8.48
CA THR A 49 22.52 2.78 -8.57
C THR A 49 22.76 1.95 -9.82
N LYS A 50 23.76 2.32 -10.62
CA LYS A 50 24.14 1.56 -11.82
C LYS A 50 24.43 0.10 -11.48
N GLY A 51 23.80 -0.81 -12.19
CA GLY A 51 23.99 -2.26 -12.04
C GLY A 51 23.22 -2.88 -10.86
N THR A 52 22.56 -2.06 -10.03
CA THR A 52 21.69 -2.57 -8.95
C THR A 52 20.29 -2.76 -9.50
N ALA A 53 19.82 -3.99 -9.51
CA ALA A 53 18.50 -4.32 -10.00
C ALA A 53 17.45 -4.33 -8.89
N GLU A 54 17.83 -4.72 -7.68
CA GLU A 54 16.92 -5.00 -6.56
C GLU A 54 16.82 -3.83 -5.60
N TYR A 55 15.59 -3.52 -5.22
CA TYR A 55 15.24 -2.42 -4.32
C TYR A 55 14.13 -2.87 -3.38
N THR A 56 14.08 -2.26 -2.21
CA THR A 56 13.05 -2.55 -1.20
C THR A 56 12.21 -1.30 -0.94
N LEU A 57 10.91 -1.49 -0.80
CA LEU A 57 9.99 -0.44 -0.35
C LEU A 57 10.33 -0.01 1.07
N ALA A 58 10.13 1.25 1.39
CA ALA A 58 10.26 1.73 2.76
C ALA A 58 9.20 1.08 3.67
N ASP A 59 9.44 1.08 4.99
CA ASP A 59 8.59 0.39 5.95
C ASP A 59 7.13 0.86 5.94
N ASN A 60 6.90 2.13 5.65
CA ASN A 60 5.59 2.74 5.53
C ASN A 60 4.92 2.51 4.16
N GLN A 61 5.62 1.94 3.19
CA GLN A 61 5.10 1.60 1.87
C GLN A 61 4.62 0.16 1.87
N ILE A 62 3.34 -0.07 1.57
CA ILE A 62 2.72 -1.39 1.74
C ILE A 62 2.70 -2.17 0.44
N LYS A 63 2.34 -1.53 -0.66
CA LYS A 63 2.15 -2.20 -1.93
C LYS A 63 2.60 -1.33 -3.09
N LEU A 64 3.37 -1.91 -3.98
CA LEU A 64 3.77 -1.29 -5.23
C LEU A 64 2.63 -1.40 -6.25
N LEU A 65 2.13 -0.26 -6.73
CA LEU A 65 1.06 -0.20 -7.73
C LEU A 65 1.59 -0.02 -9.14
N ALA A 66 2.58 0.85 -9.31
CA ALA A 66 3.23 1.07 -10.59
C ALA A 66 4.65 1.63 -10.40
N VAL A 67 5.49 1.38 -11.39
CA VAL A 67 6.86 1.89 -11.47
C VAL A 67 6.99 2.68 -12.76
N PHE A 68 7.53 3.89 -12.66
CA PHE A 68 7.83 4.72 -13.81
C PHE A 68 9.33 4.94 -13.87
N TYR A 69 9.88 4.85 -15.05
CA TYR A 69 11.26 5.15 -15.34
C TYR A 69 11.32 6.10 -16.52
N ASP A 70 11.88 7.30 -16.31
CA ASP A 70 12.06 8.28 -17.38
C ASP A 70 10.75 8.55 -18.15
N ASP A 71 9.65 8.85 -17.40
CA ASP A 71 8.27 9.09 -17.86
C ASP A 71 7.53 7.89 -18.47
N LEU A 72 8.12 6.73 -18.52
CA LEU A 72 7.48 5.53 -19.02
C LEU A 72 7.10 4.59 -17.88
N MET A 73 5.83 4.18 -17.87
CA MET A 73 5.39 3.13 -16.97
C MET A 73 6.05 1.81 -17.40
N LEU A 74 6.68 1.14 -16.44
CA LEU A 74 7.30 -0.17 -16.67
C LEU A 74 6.24 -1.27 -16.58
N ASP A 75 6.43 -2.33 -17.36
CA ASP A 75 5.56 -3.50 -17.31
C ASP A 75 5.85 -4.34 -16.06
N LEU A 76 4.80 -4.72 -15.34
CA LEU A 76 4.90 -5.75 -14.30
C LEU A 76 4.98 -7.11 -14.97
N VAL A 77 6.07 -7.83 -14.75
CA VAL A 77 6.29 -9.17 -15.33
C VAL A 77 6.60 -10.18 -14.23
N ASN A 78 6.22 -11.42 -14.47
CA ASN A 78 6.58 -12.52 -13.57
C ASN A 78 8.03 -12.97 -13.86
N GLU A 79 8.81 -13.27 -12.82
CA GLU A 79 10.17 -13.76 -12.95
C GLU A 79 10.29 -15.01 -13.82
N ARG A 80 9.35 -15.93 -13.72
CA ARG A 80 9.32 -17.14 -14.56
C ARG A 80 9.23 -16.82 -16.05
N ALA A 81 8.53 -15.73 -16.42
CA ALA A 81 8.47 -15.28 -17.81
C ALA A 81 9.84 -14.77 -18.30
N LEU A 82 10.57 -14.06 -17.45
CA LEU A 82 11.92 -13.60 -17.77
C LEU A 82 12.93 -14.78 -17.85
N GLU A 83 12.83 -15.74 -16.95
CA GLU A 83 13.63 -16.97 -16.97
C GLU A 83 13.40 -17.79 -18.24
N ALA A 84 12.15 -17.85 -18.72
CA ALA A 84 11.84 -18.53 -19.99
C ALA A 84 12.41 -17.80 -21.21
N GLN A 85 12.60 -16.47 -21.13
CA GLN A 85 13.17 -15.69 -22.22
C GLN A 85 14.70 -15.78 -22.25
N SER A 86 15.36 -15.75 -21.09
CA SER A 86 16.83 -15.75 -20.98
C SER A 86 17.29 -16.29 -19.64
N ALA A 87 18.15 -17.30 -19.65
CA ALA A 87 18.75 -17.85 -18.44
C ALA A 87 19.64 -16.83 -17.67
N ILE A 88 20.09 -15.79 -18.36
CA ILE A 88 20.98 -14.75 -17.80
C ILE A 88 20.27 -13.40 -17.61
N TRP A 89 18.94 -13.41 -17.52
CA TRP A 89 18.17 -12.16 -17.42
C TRP A 89 18.55 -11.32 -16.20
N ARG A 90 18.95 -11.96 -15.10
CA ARG A 90 19.35 -11.27 -13.86
C ARG A 90 20.64 -10.45 -13.99
N ASP A 91 21.50 -10.81 -14.94
CA ASP A 91 22.79 -10.16 -15.17
C ASP A 91 22.72 -9.07 -16.24
N GLN A 92 21.56 -8.90 -16.86
CA GLN A 92 21.41 -7.90 -17.92
C GLN A 92 21.38 -6.49 -17.33
N VAL A 93 22.19 -5.61 -17.92
CA VAL A 93 22.28 -4.20 -17.59
C VAL A 93 21.85 -3.37 -18.79
N GLY A 94 20.98 -2.40 -18.56
CA GLY A 94 20.43 -1.57 -19.63
C GLY A 94 19.41 -0.56 -19.12
N ARG A 95 18.62 -0.01 -20.03
CA ARG A 95 17.48 0.82 -19.66
C ARG A 95 16.37 -0.07 -19.11
N PRO A 96 15.88 0.14 -17.90
CA PRO A 96 14.75 -0.60 -17.37
C PRO A 96 13.50 -0.46 -18.26
N ILE A 97 12.85 -1.59 -18.52
CA ILE A 97 11.60 -1.66 -19.31
C ILE A 97 10.50 -2.41 -18.59
N ALA A 98 10.85 -3.20 -17.57
CA ALA A 98 9.92 -3.97 -16.76
C ALA A 98 10.38 -4.05 -15.31
N TYR A 99 9.51 -4.53 -14.44
CA TYR A 99 9.87 -4.85 -13.07
C TYR A 99 9.16 -6.13 -12.62
N THR A 100 9.75 -6.80 -11.62
CA THR A 100 9.14 -7.93 -10.92
C THR A 100 8.95 -7.56 -9.46
N VAL A 101 8.00 -8.18 -8.80
CA VAL A 101 7.80 -8.08 -7.35
C VAL A 101 8.00 -9.48 -6.79
N ASP A 102 8.70 -9.59 -5.66
CA ASP A 102 8.90 -10.86 -4.99
C ASP A 102 7.55 -11.40 -4.46
N ASP A 103 7.25 -12.67 -4.76
CA ASP A 103 6.00 -13.32 -4.34
C ASP A 103 5.97 -13.58 -2.82
N GLU A 104 7.14 -13.74 -2.17
CA GLU A 104 7.24 -14.02 -0.74
C GLU A 104 7.32 -12.73 0.10
N ASP A 105 8.00 -11.71 -0.44
CA ASP A 105 8.13 -10.39 0.17
C ASP A 105 7.65 -9.32 -0.81
N ALA A 106 6.37 -8.97 -0.74
CA ALA A 106 5.77 -7.94 -1.60
C ALA A 106 6.43 -6.55 -1.51
N LYS A 107 7.41 -6.38 -0.62
CA LYS A 107 8.20 -5.15 -0.47
C LYS A 107 9.45 -5.11 -1.32
N THR A 108 9.94 -6.26 -1.79
CA THR A 108 11.13 -6.32 -2.65
C THR A 108 10.70 -6.35 -4.11
N TYR A 109 11.29 -5.49 -4.91
CA TYR A 109 11.06 -5.43 -6.35
C TYR A 109 12.38 -5.34 -7.11
N ARG A 110 12.39 -5.84 -8.34
CA ARG A 110 13.57 -5.86 -9.19
C ARG A 110 13.28 -5.19 -10.53
N LEU A 111 14.12 -4.26 -10.95
CA LEU A 111 14.08 -3.63 -12.26
C LEU A 111 14.73 -4.54 -13.31
N TYR A 112 14.15 -4.59 -14.49
CA TYR A 112 14.67 -5.38 -15.60
C TYR A 112 14.73 -4.57 -16.91
N PRO A 113 15.88 -4.53 -17.57
CA PRO A 113 17.23 -4.84 -17.07
C PRO A 113 17.65 -3.99 -15.88
N ALA A 114 18.72 -4.37 -15.17
CA ALA A 114 19.32 -3.52 -14.14
C ALA A 114 19.75 -2.17 -14.76
N PRO A 115 19.60 -1.04 -14.08
CA PRO A 115 19.93 0.28 -14.62
C PRO A 115 21.38 0.39 -15.10
N ASP A 116 21.58 0.91 -16.30
CA ASP A 116 22.92 1.16 -16.88
C ASP A 116 23.56 2.47 -16.40
N ARG A 117 22.78 3.29 -15.72
CA ARG A 117 23.20 4.60 -15.19
C ARG A 117 22.51 4.90 -13.86
N PRO A 118 23.12 5.74 -13.01
CA PRO A 118 22.50 6.19 -11.77
C PRO A 118 21.42 7.23 -12.07
N SER A 119 20.52 7.44 -11.10
CA SER A 119 19.59 8.59 -11.13
C SER A 119 20.38 9.89 -11.22
N ASN A 120 19.93 10.79 -12.08
CA ASN A 120 20.57 12.10 -12.24
C ASN A 120 19.72 13.19 -11.57
N ASN A 121 20.30 13.92 -10.62
CA ASN A 121 19.58 14.88 -9.77
C ASN A 121 19.35 16.26 -10.41
N PHE A 122 19.61 16.47 -11.71
CA PHE A 122 19.81 17.83 -12.20
C PHE A 122 18.97 18.32 -13.39
N ILE A 123 18.01 17.57 -13.90
CA ILE A 123 17.19 18.07 -15.02
C ILE A 123 15.73 17.76 -14.77
N PHE A 124 14.93 18.82 -14.64
CA PHE A 124 13.48 18.71 -14.62
C PHE A 124 12.97 18.38 -16.02
N MET A 125 12.19 17.30 -16.15
CA MET A 125 11.48 17.01 -17.39
C MET A 125 10.04 17.49 -17.32
N TRP A 126 9.60 18.15 -18.37
CA TRP A 126 8.20 18.55 -18.55
C TRP A 126 7.38 17.31 -18.93
N GLY A 127 6.28 17.09 -18.24
CA GLY A 127 5.29 16.12 -18.68
C GLY A 127 5.26 14.81 -17.89
N SER A 128 5.59 14.84 -16.59
CA SER A 128 5.33 13.72 -15.70
C SER A 128 3.87 13.25 -15.81
N PRO A 129 3.60 11.94 -15.91
CA PRO A 129 2.24 11.40 -15.98
C PRO A 129 1.36 11.80 -14.79
N LEU A 130 1.97 12.23 -13.68
CA LEU A 130 1.28 12.72 -12.48
C LEU A 130 1.37 14.25 -12.33
N GLY A 131 1.89 14.98 -13.32
CA GLY A 131 2.15 16.42 -13.20
C GLY A 131 3.24 16.76 -12.20
N LEU A 132 4.09 15.82 -11.85
CA LEU A 132 5.21 15.99 -10.93
C LEU A 132 6.50 16.20 -11.73
N ASP A 133 7.29 17.20 -11.34
CA ASP A 133 8.64 17.38 -11.88
C ASP A 133 9.61 16.47 -11.12
N TYR A 134 10.22 15.53 -11.82
CA TYR A 134 11.25 14.68 -11.26
C TYR A 134 12.47 14.55 -12.20
N PRO A 135 13.65 14.29 -11.64
CA PRO A 135 14.87 14.20 -12.43
C PRO A 135 14.80 13.08 -13.47
N PRO A 136 15.37 13.25 -14.67
CA PRO A 136 15.48 12.19 -15.65
C PRO A 136 16.25 11.00 -15.08
N TYR A 137 15.92 9.81 -15.59
CA TYR A 137 16.46 8.53 -15.12
C TYR A 137 16.10 8.23 -13.65
N SER A 138 15.06 8.84 -13.13
CA SER A 138 14.50 8.52 -11.81
C SER A 138 13.50 7.38 -11.91
N VAL A 139 13.39 6.60 -10.86
CA VAL A 139 12.26 5.69 -10.68
C VAL A 139 11.25 6.36 -9.78
N LEU A 140 10.06 6.52 -10.29
CA LEU A 140 8.90 6.94 -9.52
C LEU A 140 8.08 5.70 -9.18
N LEU A 141 7.91 5.44 -7.91
CA LEU A 141 7.04 4.40 -7.40
C LEU A 141 5.71 5.01 -7.03
N LEU A 142 4.64 4.42 -7.54
CA LEU A 142 3.32 4.60 -6.96
C LEU A 142 3.06 3.47 -5.99
N HIS A 143 2.80 3.81 -4.77
CA HIS A 143 2.57 2.84 -3.71
C HIS A 143 1.39 3.26 -2.85
N THR A 144 0.77 2.29 -2.23
CA THR A 144 -0.22 2.54 -1.20
C THR A 144 0.51 2.74 0.13
N GLU A 145 0.33 3.90 0.72
CA GLU A 145 0.82 4.21 2.06
C GLU A 145 -0.38 4.36 2.98
N ILE A 146 -0.40 3.57 4.03
CA ILE A 146 -1.30 3.81 5.13
C ILE A 146 -0.53 4.61 6.15
N ARG A 147 -0.92 5.86 6.31
CA ARG A 147 -0.36 6.71 7.35
C ARG A 147 -0.69 6.08 8.69
N SER A 148 0.22 6.22 9.64
CA SER A 148 -0.06 5.93 11.05
C SER A 148 -1.24 6.77 11.58
N ASP A 149 -1.52 7.87 10.89
CA ASP A 149 -2.56 8.82 11.22
C ASP A 149 -3.59 8.81 10.08
N LEU A 150 -4.65 8.02 10.22
CA LEU A 150 -5.83 8.16 9.38
C LEU A 150 -6.45 9.55 9.64
N PRO A 151 -7.03 10.21 8.63
CA PRO A 151 -7.79 11.43 8.87
C PRO A 151 -8.93 11.19 9.86
N ASP A 152 -9.21 12.16 10.75
CA ASP A 152 -10.23 12.06 11.79
C ASP A 152 -11.63 11.68 11.26
N TRP A 153 -11.95 12.05 10.01
CA TRP A 153 -13.22 11.69 9.37
C TRP A 153 -13.36 10.18 9.08
N MET A 154 -12.25 9.43 9.13
CA MET A 154 -12.26 7.97 8.99
C MET A 154 -12.53 7.25 10.31
N ASP A 155 -12.44 7.92 11.46
CA ASP A 155 -12.63 7.29 12.77
C ASP A 155 -13.98 6.59 12.88
N LEU A 156 -15.03 7.20 12.33
CA LEU A 156 -16.37 6.65 12.42
C LEU A 156 -16.56 5.39 11.58
N PRO A 157 -16.28 5.38 10.25
CA PRO A 157 -16.40 4.16 9.46
C PRO A 157 -15.47 3.05 9.95
N VAL A 158 -14.25 3.38 10.37
CA VAL A 158 -13.29 2.43 10.95
C VAL A 158 -13.83 1.81 12.24
N SER A 159 -14.44 2.61 13.12
CA SER A 159 -15.00 2.10 14.36
C SER A 159 -16.12 1.10 14.13
N PHE A 160 -16.99 1.34 13.16
CA PHE A 160 -18.06 0.38 12.82
C PHE A 160 -17.54 -0.88 12.14
N GLU A 161 -16.48 -0.80 11.35
CA GLU A 161 -15.81 -1.98 10.80
C GLU A 161 -15.17 -2.85 11.90
N VAL A 162 -14.53 -2.22 12.89
CA VAL A 162 -13.96 -2.93 14.04
C VAL A 162 -15.08 -3.61 14.85
N LEU A 163 -16.18 -2.91 15.13
CA LEU A 163 -17.32 -3.49 15.86
C LEU A 163 -17.95 -4.64 15.08
N ALA A 164 -18.13 -4.50 13.78
CA ALA A 164 -18.67 -5.58 12.95
C ALA A 164 -17.81 -6.86 13.03
N ARG A 165 -16.51 -6.72 13.05
CA ARG A 165 -15.58 -7.85 13.17
C ARG A 165 -15.59 -8.45 14.57
N GLU A 166 -15.61 -7.62 15.61
CA GLU A 166 -15.64 -8.09 17.00
C GLU A 166 -16.89 -8.91 17.29
N TYR A 167 -18.05 -8.43 16.92
CA TYR A 167 -19.32 -9.11 17.19
C TYR A 167 -19.66 -10.22 16.18
N GLY A 168 -19.05 -10.23 15.00
CA GLY A 168 -19.21 -11.28 13.98
C GLY A 168 -18.29 -12.48 14.19
N HIS A 169 -17.27 -12.38 15.04
CA HIS A 169 -16.37 -13.48 15.32
C HIS A 169 -16.97 -14.46 16.33
N GLU A 170 -16.43 -15.70 16.40
CA GLU A 170 -16.76 -16.67 17.45
C GLU A 170 -16.19 -16.22 18.81
N SER A 171 -16.47 -15.00 19.21
CA SER A 171 -16.11 -14.45 20.50
C SER A 171 -17.20 -14.74 21.53
N ASN A 172 -16.87 -14.59 22.81
CA ASN A 172 -17.85 -14.71 23.90
C ASN A 172 -18.98 -13.66 23.85
N HIS A 173 -18.83 -12.65 22.96
CA HIS A 173 -19.73 -11.51 22.79
C HIS A 173 -20.45 -11.52 21.43
N ARG A 174 -20.54 -12.67 20.78
CA ARG A 174 -21.15 -12.79 19.45
C ARG A 174 -22.58 -12.28 19.44
N ASP A 175 -22.83 -11.28 18.63
CA ASP A 175 -24.12 -10.74 18.29
C ASP A 175 -24.20 -10.49 16.78
N ASP A 176 -24.74 -11.47 16.06
CA ASP A 176 -24.78 -11.43 14.60
C ASP A 176 -25.66 -10.26 14.08
N GLU A 177 -26.75 -9.88 14.81
CA GLU A 177 -27.60 -8.77 14.40
C GLU A 177 -26.89 -7.43 14.57
N PHE A 178 -26.15 -7.26 15.67
CA PHE A 178 -25.37 -6.05 15.90
C PHE A 178 -24.15 -5.98 14.95
N SER A 179 -23.51 -7.11 14.68
CA SER A 179 -22.43 -7.19 13.68
C SER A 179 -22.92 -6.78 12.30
N ASP A 180 -24.04 -7.33 11.83
CA ASP A 180 -24.64 -7.00 10.53
C ASP A 180 -25.04 -5.51 10.46
N PHE A 181 -25.59 -4.96 11.52
CA PHE A 181 -25.91 -3.54 11.61
C PHE A 181 -24.66 -2.68 11.49
N CYS A 182 -23.58 -3.00 12.21
CA CYS A 182 -22.32 -2.27 12.16
C CYS A 182 -21.70 -2.36 10.76
N ALA A 183 -21.69 -3.54 10.13
CA ALA A 183 -21.17 -3.73 8.79
C ALA A 183 -21.92 -2.90 7.74
N GLN A 184 -23.27 -2.89 7.81
CA GLN A 184 -24.08 -2.05 6.91
C GLN A 184 -23.82 -0.57 7.10
N LEU A 185 -23.69 -0.12 8.36
CA LEU A 185 -23.41 1.28 8.66
C LEU A 185 -22.00 1.69 8.17
N ALA A 186 -20.99 0.84 8.38
CA ALA A 186 -19.67 1.05 7.85
C ALA A 186 -19.70 1.19 6.32
N GLN A 187 -20.41 0.29 5.62
CA GLN A 187 -20.56 0.35 4.17
C GLN A 187 -21.20 1.65 3.68
N VAL A 188 -22.25 2.12 4.36
CA VAL A 188 -22.88 3.41 4.05
C VAL A 188 -21.90 4.55 4.24
N LEU A 189 -21.17 4.58 5.36
CA LEU A 189 -20.18 5.62 5.64
C LEU A 189 -19.05 5.62 4.61
N TRP A 190 -18.54 4.45 4.23
CA TRP A 190 -17.54 4.34 3.15
C TRP A 190 -18.07 4.84 1.80
N SER A 191 -19.34 4.58 1.48
CA SER A 191 -19.94 5.07 0.23
C SER A 191 -20.13 6.59 0.17
N MET A 192 -20.17 7.26 1.30
CA MET A 192 -20.25 8.73 1.39
C MET A 192 -18.91 9.43 1.20
N ILE A 193 -17.82 8.68 1.24
CA ILE A 193 -16.44 9.17 1.13
C ILE A 193 -15.89 9.02 -0.30
N GLN A 194 -16.52 8.21 -1.13
CA GLN A 194 -16.20 8.03 -2.55
C GLN A 194 -16.74 9.19 -3.39
#